data_a63b0517ab5dffb846e841cb12ecbd25
#
_entry.id   a63b0517ab5dffb846e841cb12ecbd25
#
_cell.length_a   1.000
_cell.length_b   1.000
_cell.length_c   1.000
_cell.angle_alpha   90.00
_cell.angle_beta   90.00
_cell.angle_gamma   90.00
#
_symmetry.space_group_name_H-M   'P 1'
#
loop_
_entity.id
_entity.type
_entity.pdbx_description
1 polymer ?
#
loop_
_entity_poly.entity_id
_entity_poly.type
_entity_poly.pdbx_seq_one_letter_code
_entity_poly.pdbx_strand_id
1 'polypeptide(L)'
;MEWSSIGCRCPLLQGPAGGASGGDGDSKSKYDQAVKLIKSAKKNEKKGKNDKAQSKYEKAFKLLIKSNKEKPNKADTLNYLGFTSRKLGDFENGEKYYLQGLAIDPKHTGINEYLGELYVATNRHNLAIERLEVLKGCNCEEYDELKAIIAGEKVSKY
;
A
#
# COMPACT_ATOMS: atom_id res chain seq x y z
N MET A 1 -61.78 -0.85 43.35
CA MET A 1 -62.10 -0.93 41.90
C MET A 1 -60.88 -1.48 41.18
N GLU A 2 -60.98 -2.75 40.89
CA GLU A 2 -59.93 -3.51 40.21
C GLU A 2 -59.94 -3.15 38.74
N TRP A 3 -58.77 -2.99 38.15
CA TRP A 3 -58.58 -3.06 36.68
C TRP A 3 -57.53 -4.10 36.39
N SER A 4 -58.05 -5.14 35.81
CA SER A 4 -57.34 -6.36 35.42
C SER A 4 -56.31 -6.12 34.35
N SER A 5 -55.15 -6.70 34.54
CA SER A 5 -54.07 -6.92 33.58
C SER A 5 -54.55 -7.77 32.40
N ILE A 6 -54.41 -7.26 31.19
CA ILE A 6 -54.47 -8.12 30.01
C ILE A 6 -53.04 -8.15 29.44
N GLY A 7 -52.42 -9.29 29.64
CA GLY A 7 -51.13 -9.59 29.06
C GLY A 7 -51.22 -9.84 27.56
N CYS A 8 -50.51 -9.06 26.78
CA CYS A 8 -50.23 -9.41 25.38
C CYS A 8 -48.99 -10.28 25.33
N ARG A 9 -49.22 -11.55 25.14
CA ARG A 9 -48.19 -12.53 24.73
C ARG A 9 -47.89 -12.30 23.27
N CYS A 10 -46.74 -11.77 22.94
CA CYS A 10 -46.17 -11.84 21.59
C CYS A 10 -45.64 -13.26 21.34
N PRO A 11 -46.01 -13.91 20.25
CA PRO A 11 -45.38 -15.19 19.86
C PRO A 11 -43.97 -14.95 19.33
N LEU A 12 -43.04 -15.68 19.89
CA LEU A 12 -41.67 -15.79 19.41
C LEU A 12 -41.68 -16.44 18.02
N LEU A 13 -41.46 -15.64 16.99
CA LEU A 13 -41.07 -16.14 15.69
C LEU A 13 -39.60 -16.54 15.73
N GLN A 14 -39.37 -17.82 15.96
CA GLN A 14 -38.09 -18.44 15.67
C GLN A 14 -37.89 -18.42 14.17
N GLY A 15 -37.04 -17.49 13.69
CA GLY A 15 -36.49 -17.54 12.34
C GLY A 15 -35.49 -18.69 12.23
N PRO A 16 -35.40 -19.35 11.08
CA PRO A 16 -34.44 -20.43 10.90
C PRO A 16 -33.01 -19.88 10.99
N ALA A 17 -32.20 -20.48 11.83
CA ALA A 17 -30.76 -20.31 11.87
C ALA A 17 -30.18 -20.76 10.54
N GLY A 18 -30.05 -19.83 9.61
CA GLY A 18 -29.26 -20.03 8.41
C GLY A 18 -27.79 -20.00 8.83
N GLY A 19 -27.22 -21.17 9.06
CA GLY A 19 -25.80 -21.34 9.17
C GLY A 19 -25.14 -20.99 7.85
N ALA A 20 -24.71 -19.74 7.69
CA ALA A 20 -23.72 -19.40 6.69
C ALA A 20 -22.37 -19.91 7.20
N SER A 21 -22.08 -21.17 6.93
CA SER A 21 -20.74 -21.71 6.94
C SER A 21 -19.97 -21.00 5.81
N GLY A 22 -19.50 -19.79 6.08
CA GLY A 22 -18.50 -19.13 5.26
C GLY A 22 -17.21 -19.89 5.45
N GLY A 23 -16.92 -20.81 4.53
CA GLY A 23 -15.59 -21.37 4.40
C GLY A 23 -14.64 -20.22 4.06
N ASP A 24 -13.95 -19.70 5.06
CA ASP A 24 -12.74 -18.90 4.90
C ASP A 24 -11.63 -19.82 4.36
N GLY A 25 -11.79 -20.25 3.12
CA GLY A 25 -10.66 -20.66 2.33
C GLY A 25 -9.76 -19.44 2.20
N ASP A 26 -8.50 -19.58 2.64
CA ASP A 26 -7.38 -18.63 2.65
C ASP A 26 -7.29 -17.78 1.36
N SER A 27 -8.28 -16.96 1.11
CA SER A 27 -8.38 -16.03 0.00
C SER A 27 -7.60 -14.78 0.37
N LYS A 28 -6.29 -14.82 0.05
CA LYS A 28 -5.41 -13.67 0.23
C LYS A 28 -6.03 -12.42 -0.35
N SER A 29 -6.01 -11.34 0.43
CA SER A 29 -6.51 -10.04 -0.02
C SER A 29 -5.84 -9.61 -1.33
N LYS A 30 -6.48 -8.73 -2.11
CA LYS A 30 -5.89 -8.19 -3.34
C LYS A 30 -4.58 -7.45 -3.05
N TYR A 31 -4.49 -6.82 -1.88
CA TYR A 31 -3.27 -6.20 -1.38
C TYR A 31 -2.15 -7.23 -1.21
N ASP A 32 -2.40 -8.33 -0.49
CA ASP A 32 -1.38 -9.36 -0.24
C ASP A 32 -0.91 -10.03 -1.54
N GLN A 33 -1.83 -10.26 -2.47
CA GLN A 33 -1.50 -10.78 -3.80
C GLN A 33 -0.59 -9.81 -4.57
N ALA A 34 -0.89 -8.51 -4.52
CA ALA A 34 -0.07 -7.48 -5.15
C ALA A 34 1.32 -7.40 -4.53
N VAL A 35 1.43 -7.39 -3.21
CA VAL A 35 2.71 -7.37 -2.49
C VAL A 35 3.57 -8.60 -2.86
N LYS A 36 2.96 -9.77 -2.98
CA LYS A 36 3.66 -10.99 -3.44
C LYS A 36 4.19 -10.85 -4.86
N LEU A 37 3.41 -10.26 -5.76
CA LEU A 37 3.84 -9.99 -7.14
C LEU A 37 5.00 -8.99 -7.18
N ILE A 38 4.95 -7.92 -6.38
CA ILE A 38 6.03 -6.93 -6.27
C ILE A 38 7.33 -7.59 -5.79
N LYS A 39 7.28 -8.39 -4.72
CA LYS A 39 8.45 -9.14 -4.24
C LYS A 39 9.04 -10.05 -5.33
N SER A 40 8.18 -10.72 -6.08
CA SER A 40 8.60 -11.56 -7.20
C SER A 40 9.16 -10.77 -8.37
N ALA A 41 8.62 -9.58 -8.67
CA ALA A 41 9.12 -8.67 -9.68
C ALA A 41 10.52 -8.17 -9.32
N LYS A 42 10.74 -7.67 -8.10
CA LYS A 42 12.06 -7.27 -7.58
C LYS A 42 13.10 -8.40 -7.72
N LYS A 43 12.70 -9.65 -7.44
CA LYS A 43 13.57 -10.83 -7.63
C LYS A 43 13.91 -11.08 -9.09
N ASN A 44 12.98 -10.83 -10.01
CA ASN A 44 13.23 -10.96 -11.45
C ASN A 44 14.19 -9.88 -11.96
N GLU A 45 14.04 -8.63 -11.52
CA GLU A 45 14.96 -7.54 -11.84
C GLU A 45 16.40 -7.86 -11.44
N LYS A 46 16.60 -8.34 -10.20
CA LYS A 46 17.93 -8.77 -9.72
C LYS A 46 18.56 -9.87 -10.58
N LYS A 47 17.75 -10.61 -11.34
CA LYS A 47 18.19 -11.66 -12.27
C LYS A 47 18.23 -11.19 -13.73
N GLY A 48 18.08 -9.89 -13.99
CA GLY A 48 18.05 -9.33 -15.35
C GLY A 48 16.81 -9.71 -16.17
N LYS A 49 15.76 -10.27 -15.55
CA LYS A 49 14.52 -10.67 -16.22
C LYS A 49 13.50 -9.53 -16.24
N ASN A 50 13.87 -8.42 -16.89
CA ASN A 50 13.11 -7.15 -16.80
C ASN A 50 11.69 -7.27 -17.36
N ASP A 51 11.47 -7.94 -18.50
CA ASP A 51 10.11 -8.12 -19.07
C ASP A 51 9.18 -8.87 -18.10
N LYS A 52 9.73 -9.90 -17.42
CA LYS A 52 8.96 -10.65 -16.42
C LYS A 52 8.67 -9.80 -15.17
N ALA A 53 9.57 -8.93 -14.79
CA ALA A 53 9.37 -7.99 -13.69
C ALA A 53 8.28 -6.98 -14.07
N GLN A 54 8.35 -6.38 -15.25
CA GLN A 54 7.40 -5.40 -15.75
C GLN A 54 5.97 -5.96 -15.75
N SER A 55 5.78 -7.15 -16.36
CA SER A 55 4.47 -7.81 -16.36
C SER A 55 3.90 -8.06 -14.95
N LYS A 56 4.76 -8.33 -13.97
CA LYS A 56 4.33 -8.50 -12.56
C LYS A 56 3.97 -7.18 -11.91
N TYR A 57 4.69 -6.10 -12.19
CA TYR A 57 4.34 -4.77 -11.69
C TYR A 57 2.98 -4.31 -12.24
N GLU A 58 2.70 -4.54 -13.53
CA GLU A 58 1.39 -4.23 -14.12
C GLU A 58 0.25 -4.99 -13.43
N LYS A 59 0.43 -6.29 -13.18
CA LYS A 59 -0.56 -7.10 -12.47
C LYS A 59 -0.75 -6.63 -11.04
N ALA A 60 0.34 -6.31 -10.34
CA ALA A 60 0.30 -5.78 -8.98
C ALA A 60 -0.43 -4.45 -8.93
N PHE A 61 -0.14 -3.53 -9.85
CA PHE A 61 -0.82 -2.24 -9.94
C PHE A 61 -2.34 -2.39 -10.09
N LYS A 62 -2.79 -3.26 -11.00
CA LYS A 62 -4.24 -3.54 -11.19
C LYS A 62 -4.91 -4.08 -9.92
N LEU A 63 -4.21 -4.94 -9.17
CA LEU A 63 -4.73 -5.46 -7.90
C LEU A 63 -4.76 -4.37 -6.82
N LEU A 64 -3.75 -3.50 -6.77
CA LEU A 64 -3.71 -2.38 -5.81
C LEU A 64 -4.82 -1.36 -6.08
N ILE A 65 -5.12 -1.05 -7.34
CA ILE A 65 -6.27 -0.20 -7.69
C ILE A 65 -7.58 -0.80 -7.16
N LYS A 66 -7.78 -2.11 -7.35
CA LYS A 66 -8.96 -2.80 -6.81
C LYS A 66 -8.98 -2.78 -5.28
N SER A 67 -7.83 -3.05 -4.64
CA SER A 67 -7.69 -2.98 -3.19
C SER A 67 -8.02 -1.60 -2.63
N ASN A 68 -7.52 -0.55 -3.30
CA ASN A 68 -7.78 0.84 -2.89
C ASN A 68 -9.25 1.25 -3.04
N LYS A 69 -9.97 0.69 -4.03
CA LYS A 69 -11.42 0.89 -4.16
C LYS A 69 -12.20 0.21 -3.05
N GLU A 70 -11.79 -0.99 -2.65
CA GLU A 70 -12.46 -1.77 -1.62
C GLU A 70 -12.19 -1.23 -0.21
N LYS A 71 -10.96 -0.81 0.03
CA LYS A 71 -10.49 -0.27 1.32
C LYS A 71 -9.66 0.98 1.07
N PRO A 72 -10.30 2.13 0.87
CA PRO A 72 -9.60 3.39 0.59
C PRO A 72 -8.84 3.89 1.83
N ASN A 73 -8.00 4.91 1.62
CA ASN A 73 -7.27 5.60 2.68
C ASN A 73 -6.33 4.69 3.51
N LYS A 74 -5.63 3.79 2.82
CA LYS A 74 -4.55 2.99 3.40
C LYS A 74 -3.21 3.46 2.86
N ALA A 75 -2.38 4.04 3.74
CA ALA A 75 -1.06 4.56 3.34
C ALA A 75 -0.18 3.47 2.69
N ASP A 76 -0.18 2.24 3.21
CA ASP A 76 0.54 1.11 2.61
C ASP A 76 0.11 0.81 1.18
N THR A 77 -1.21 0.86 0.90
CA THR A 77 -1.72 0.63 -0.46
C THR A 77 -1.27 1.74 -1.40
N LEU A 78 -1.33 3.00 -0.95
CA LEU A 78 -0.86 4.16 -1.71
C LEU A 78 0.65 4.13 -1.92
N ASN A 79 1.43 3.67 -0.94
CA ASN A 79 2.86 3.43 -1.07
C ASN A 79 3.16 2.48 -2.25
N TYR A 80 2.50 1.34 -2.30
CA TYR A 80 2.73 0.38 -3.39
C TYR A 80 2.12 0.81 -4.73
N LEU A 81 1.05 1.61 -4.75
CA LEU A 81 0.56 2.27 -5.97
C LEU A 81 1.61 3.24 -6.52
N GLY A 82 2.19 4.08 -5.65
CA GLY A 82 3.28 4.96 -6.03
C GLY A 82 4.50 4.20 -6.55
N PHE A 83 4.92 3.17 -5.84
CA PHE A 83 6.04 2.32 -6.22
C PHE A 83 5.83 1.65 -7.59
N THR A 84 4.68 1.01 -7.79
CA THR A 84 4.40 0.33 -9.06
C THR A 84 4.23 1.29 -10.23
N SER A 85 3.63 2.47 -10.02
CA SER A 85 3.57 3.52 -11.04
C SER A 85 4.97 3.94 -11.52
N ARG A 86 5.89 4.19 -10.58
CA ARG A 86 7.29 4.52 -10.92
C ARG A 86 7.96 3.39 -11.71
N LYS A 87 7.80 2.14 -11.28
CA LYS A 87 8.34 0.96 -11.97
C LYS A 87 7.80 0.80 -13.39
N LEU A 88 6.61 1.33 -13.65
CA LEU A 88 5.98 1.38 -14.96
C LEU A 88 6.34 2.64 -15.77
N GLY A 89 7.20 3.51 -15.21
CA GLY A 89 7.64 4.74 -15.86
C GLY A 89 6.72 5.95 -15.65
N ASP A 90 5.65 5.80 -14.87
CA ASP A 90 4.70 6.87 -14.56
C ASP A 90 5.08 7.57 -13.25
N PHE A 91 6.07 8.45 -13.33
CA PHE A 91 6.57 9.18 -12.17
C PHE A 91 5.55 10.19 -11.62
N GLU A 92 4.75 10.80 -12.48
CA GLU A 92 3.75 11.79 -12.07
C GLU A 92 2.66 11.16 -11.18
N ASN A 93 2.06 10.07 -11.63
CA ASN A 93 1.08 9.35 -10.81
C ASN A 93 1.74 8.70 -9.60
N GLY A 94 2.98 8.24 -9.71
CA GLY A 94 3.77 7.75 -8.58
C GLY A 94 3.86 8.78 -7.47
N GLU A 95 4.23 10.02 -7.79
CA GLU A 95 4.30 11.13 -6.84
C GLU A 95 2.92 11.44 -6.22
N LYS A 96 1.87 11.51 -7.04
CA LYS A 96 0.50 11.76 -6.54
C LYS A 96 0.06 10.73 -5.50
N TYR A 97 0.32 9.44 -5.73
CA TYR A 97 -0.01 8.39 -4.76
C TYR A 97 0.78 8.53 -3.47
N TYR A 98 2.06 8.84 -3.54
CA TYR A 98 2.89 9.07 -2.36
C TYR A 98 2.39 10.26 -1.54
N LEU A 99 2.08 11.38 -2.19
CA LEU A 99 1.55 12.56 -1.51
C LEU A 99 0.20 12.29 -0.84
N GLN A 100 -0.69 11.53 -1.49
CA GLN A 100 -1.93 11.08 -0.88
C GLN A 100 -1.68 10.20 0.35
N GLY A 101 -0.70 9.30 0.29
CA GLY A 101 -0.30 8.47 1.41
C GLY A 101 0.27 9.28 2.58
N LEU A 102 1.09 10.29 2.32
CA LEU A 102 1.62 11.20 3.34
C LEU A 102 0.55 12.12 3.95
N ALA A 103 -0.53 12.41 3.25
CA ALA A 103 -1.68 13.11 3.81
C ALA A 103 -2.40 12.27 4.88
N ILE A 104 -2.30 10.95 4.80
CA ILE A 104 -2.87 10.01 5.78
C ILE A 104 -1.87 9.72 6.90
N ASP A 105 -0.64 9.39 6.53
CA ASP A 105 0.45 9.09 7.46
C ASP A 105 1.73 9.85 7.04
N PRO A 106 1.95 11.07 7.57
CA PRO A 106 3.11 11.90 7.22
C PRO A 106 4.46 11.28 7.56
N LYS A 107 4.50 10.33 8.49
CA LYS A 107 5.72 9.65 8.96
C LYS A 107 5.91 8.25 8.37
N HIS A 108 5.09 7.85 7.42
CA HIS A 108 5.20 6.53 6.77
C HIS A 108 6.61 6.35 6.16
N THR A 109 7.40 5.44 6.71
CA THR A 109 8.83 5.30 6.36
C THR A 109 9.03 4.97 4.89
N GLY A 110 8.33 3.94 4.38
CA GLY A 110 8.46 3.53 2.98
C GLY A 110 8.00 4.59 1.97
N ILE A 111 7.01 5.44 2.29
CA ILE A 111 6.61 6.52 1.39
C ILE A 111 7.67 7.62 1.38
N ASN A 112 8.19 8.02 2.54
CA ASN A 112 9.23 9.04 2.60
C ASN A 112 10.51 8.59 1.88
N GLU A 113 10.90 7.31 2.01
CA GLU A 113 12.01 6.73 1.25
C GLU A 113 11.75 6.81 -0.25
N TYR A 114 10.68 6.20 -0.73
CA TYR A 114 10.42 6.08 -2.18
C TYR A 114 10.12 7.42 -2.85
N LEU A 115 9.46 8.35 -2.16
CA LEU A 115 9.26 9.70 -2.66
C LEU A 115 10.59 10.47 -2.71
N GLY A 116 11.44 10.29 -1.70
CA GLY A 116 12.80 10.84 -1.71
C GLY A 116 13.63 10.34 -2.89
N GLU A 117 13.59 9.03 -3.17
CA GLU A 117 14.24 8.46 -4.36
C GLU A 117 13.67 9.02 -5.67
N LEU A 118 12.34 9.20 -5.77
CA LEU A 118 11.71 9.81 -6.93
C LEU A 118 12.22 11.24 -7.13
N TYR A 119 12.39 12.00 -6.06
CA TYR A 119 12.91 13.36 -6.12
C TYR A 119 14.37 13.39 -6.58
N VAL A 120 15.21 12.46 -6.13
CA VAL A 120 16.59 12.31 -6.65
C VAL A 120 16.56 11.99 -8.14
N ALA A 121 15.75 11.03 -8.57
CA ALA A 121 15.64 10.60 -9.96
C ALA A 121 15.12 11.73 -10.89
N THR A 122 14.41 12.70 -10.36
CA THR A 122 13.87 13.85 -11.08
C THR A 122 14.64 15.17 -10.82
N ASN A 123 15.88 15.07 -10.30
CA ASN A 123 16.77 16.20 -9.99
C ASN A 123 16.21 17.21 -8.98
N ARG A 124 15.33 16.79 -8.10
CA ARG A 124 14.72 17.59 -7.03
C ARG A 124 15.34 17.26 -5.65
N HIS A 125 16.67 17.38 -5.55
CA HIS A 125 17.45 16.95 -4.38
C HIS A 125 17.03 17.61 -3.07
N ASN A 126 16.63 18.91 -3.10
CA ASN A 126 16.16 19.59 -1.90
C ASN A 126 14.93 18.89 -1.27
N LEU A 127 13.98 18.46 -2.11
CA LEU A 127 12.80 17.73 -1.65
C LEU A 127 13.16 16.34 -1.13
N ALA A 128 14.17 15.70 -1.72
CA ALA A 128 14.67 14.41 -1.20
C ALA A 128 15.29 14.56 0.19
N ILE A 129 16.03 15.64 0.45
CA ILE A 129 16.60 15.95 1.78
C ILE A 129 15.48 16.18 2.80
N GLU A 130 14.40 16.87 2.43
CA GLU A 130 13.24 17.02 3.32
C GLU A 130 12.62 15.67 3.71
N ARG A 131 12.55 14.72 2.78
CA ARG A 131 12.07 13.36 3.09
C ARG A 131 13.03 12.62 4.01
N LEU A 132 14.34 12.79 3.82
CA LEU A 132 15.35 12.19 4.68
C LEU A 132 15.26 12.75 6.13
N GLU A 133 15.02 14.05 6.29
CA GLU A 133 14.84 14.66 7.63
C GLU A 133 13.61 14.08 8.36
N VAL A 134 12.52 13.76 7.64
CA VAL A 134 11.36 13.09 8.25
C VAL A 134 11.72 11.70 8.78
N LEU A 135 12.62 10.98 8.10
CA LEU A 135 13.09 9.65 8.50
C LEU A 135 14.13 9.69 9.62
N LYS A 136 14.65 10.86 9.95
CA LYS A 136 15.69 11.01 11.00
C LYS A 136 15.20 10.48 12.34
N GLY A 137 15.95 9.54 12.89
CA GLY A 137 15.62 8.92 14.18
C GLY A 137 14.65 7.73 14.12
N CYS A 138 14.23 7.27 12.95
CA CYS A 138 13.41 6.06 12.84
C CYS A 138 14.17 4.77 13.19
N ASN A 139 15.52 4.77 13.15
CA ASN A 139 16.35 3.57 13.24
C ASN A 139 15.92 2.50 12.24
N CYS A 140 15.61 2.90 11.01
CA CYS A 140 15.06 2.08 9.97
C CYS A 140 15.95 2.04 8.73
N GLU A 141 15.85 0.96 7.95
CA GLU A 141 16.64 0.75 6.72
C GLU A 141 16.35 1.83 5.67
N GLU A 142 15.12 2.34 5.65
CA GLU A 142 14.65 3.36 4.72
C GLU A 142 15.46 4.67 4.84
N TYR A 143 15.88 5.04 6.05
CA TYR A 143 16.75 6.20 6.25
C TYR A 143 18.13 6.00 5.63
N ASP A 144 18.74 4.84 5.88
CA ASP A 144 20.08 4.53 5.39
C ASP A 144 20.08 4.38 3.86
N GLU A 145 19.05 3.76 3.29
CA GLU A 145 18.89 3.63 1.83
C GLU A 145 18.75 5.00 1.17
N LEU A 146 17.84 5.85 1.62
CA LEU A 146 17.63 7.17 1.03
C LEU A 146 18.87 8.06 1.19
N LYS A 147 19.54 8.01 2.35
CA LYS A 147 20.79 8.75 2.60
C LYS A 147 21.88 8.35 1.60
N ALA A 148 22.07 7.05 1.36
CA ALA A 148 23.06 6.56 0.42
C ALA A 148 22.73 6.96 -1.03
N ILE A 149 21.47 6.98 -1.41
CA ILE A 149 21.00 7.41 -2.74
C ILE A 149 21.22 8.92 -2.93
N ILE A 150 20.92 9.75 -1.95
CA ILE A 150 21.16 11.20 -1.99
C ILE A 150 22.67 11.49 -2.09
N ALA A 151 23.50 10.72 -1.38
CA ALA A 151 24.96 10.86 -1.44
C ALA A 151 25.59 10.33 -2.75
N GLY A 152 24.80 9.68 -3.62
CA GLY A 152 25.32 9.05 -4.85
C GLY A 152 26.11 7.75 -4.62
N GLU A 153 26.09 7.20 -3.41
CA GLU A 153 26.73 5.94 -3.06
C GLU A 153 25.93 4.72 -3.54
N LYS A 154 24.64 4.89 -3.72
CA LYS A 154 23.74 3.92 -4.33
C LYS A 154 22.99 4.55 -5.48
N VAL A 155 22.81 3.80 -6.54
CA VAL A 155 21.92 4.18 -7.62
C VAL A 155 20.50 3.78 -7.23
N SER A 156 19.56 4.72 -7.33
CA SER A 156 18.14 4.39 -7.24
C SER A 156 17.84 3.27 -8.25
N LYS A 157 17.18 2.22 -7.81
CA LYS A 157 16.90 1.03 -8.63
C LYS A 157 15.75 1.26 -9.62
N TYR A 158 15.64 2.49 -10.13
CA TYR A 158 14.55 2.93 -11.00
C TYR A 158 15.08 3.64 -12.23
#